data_13eab1f497085dc2cc85a28564029b3b
#
_entry.id   13eab1f497085dc2cc85a28564029b3b
#
_cell.length_a   1.000
_cell.length_b   1.000
_cell.length_c   1.000
_cell.angle_alpha   90.00
_cell.angle_beta   90.00
_cell.angle_gamma   90.00
#
_symmetry.space_group_name_H-M   'P 1'
#
loop_
_entity.id
_entity.type
_entity.pdbx_description
1 polymer ?
#
loop_
_entity_poly.entity_id
_entity_poly.type
_entity_poly.pdbx_seq_one_letter_code
_entity_poly.pdbx_strand_id
1 'polypeptide(L)' 'MSTKFNVTVHGVKVKWQGATSWNRDDALHVAKQYLDQGFHLIEIRDVDSQKIEVLWTIRDKT' A
#
# COMPACT_ATOMS: atom_id res chain seq x y z
N MET A 1 -9.40 17.33 -0.42
CA MET A 1 -8.37 16.53 0.17
C MET A 1 -8.75 15.11 0.25
N SER A 2 -7.90 14.26 -0.15
CA SER A 2 -8.20 12.85 -0.15
C SER A 2 -7.97 12.25 1.22
N THR A 3 -8.89 11.40 1.66
CA THR A 3 -8.73 10.68 2.90
C THR A 3 -8.67 9.18 2.67
N LYS A 4 -8.66 8.77 1.41
CA LYS A 4 -8.65 7.35 1.08
C LYS A 4 -7.43 7.00 0.24
N PHE A 5 -6.91 5.82 0.50
CA PHE A 5 -5.70 5.35 -0.17
C PHE A 5 -5.88 3.90 -0.61
N ASN A 6 -5.23 3.56 -1.70
CA ASN A 6 -5.18 2.18 -2.17
C ASN A 6 -3.81 1.62 -1.86
N VAL A 7 -3.76 0.35 -1.56
CA VAL A 7 -2.50 -0.37 -1.34
C VAL A 7 -2.32 -1.36 -2.49
N THR A 8 -1.15 -1.31 -3.13
CA THR A 8 -0.82 -2.25 -4.17
C THR A 8 0.43 -3.00 -3.78
N VAL A 9 0.44 -4.29 -4.02
CA VAL A 9 1.59 -5.14 -3.73
C VAL A 9 1.97 -5.83 -5.02
N HIS A 10 3.17 -5.59 -5.50
CA HIS A 10 3.67 -6.16 -6.76
C HIS A 10 2.72 -5.86 -7.91
N GLY A 11 2.16 -4.66 -7.90
CA GLY A 11 1.28 -4.22 -8.98
C GLY A 11 -0.17 -4.68 -8.86
N VAL A 12 -0.49 -5.43 -7.82
CA VAL A 12 -1.83 -5.94 -7.65
C VAL A 12 -2.51 -5.22 -6.49
N LYS A 13 -3.72 -4.74 -6.69
CA LYS A 13 -4.44 -4.07 -5.63
C LYS A 13 -4.80 -5.04 -4.53
N VAL A 14 -4.58 -4.62 -3.30
CA VAL A 14 -4.86 -5.45 -2.16
C VAL A 14 -6.29 -5.24 -1.71
N LYS A 15 -6.95 -6.33 -1.35
CA LYS A 15 -8.25 -6.27 -0.72
C LYS A 15 -8.09 -6.83 0.69
N TRP A 16 -8.53 -6.07 1.66
CA TRP A 16 -8.41 -6.49 3.04
C TRP A 16 -9.78 -6.45 3.67
N GLN A 17 -10.29 -7.61 4.07
CA GLN A 17 -11.62 -7.73 4.62
C GLN A 17 -12.67 -7.15 3.67
N GLY A 18 -12.45 -7.33 2.39
CA GLY A 18 -13.40 -6.87 1.37
C GLY A 18 -13.24 -5.43 0.94
N ALA A 19 -12.45 -4.66 1.66
CA ALA A 19 -12.23 -3.25 1.31
C ALA A 19 -11.08 -3.12 0.32
N THR A 20 -11.14 -2.10 -0.53
CA THR A 20 -10.07 -1.83 -1.47
C THR A 20 -9.41 -0.48 -1.22
N SER A 21 -9.94 0.29 -0.27
CA SER A 21 -9.33 1.57 0.06
C SER A 21 -9.45 1.77 1.57
N TRP A 22 -8.52 2.53 2.12
CA TRP A 22 -8.44 2.75 3.55
C TRP A 22 -8.01 4.18 3.82
N ASN A 23 -8.18 4.63 5.06
CA ASN A 23 -7.61 5.91 5.45
C ASN A 23 -6.09 5.70 5.56
N ARG A 24 -5.37 6.77 5.83
CA ARG A 24 -3.91 6.70 5.81
C ARG A 24 -3.35 5.71 6.80
N ASP A 25 -3.86 5.73 8.04
CA ASP A 25 -3.35 4.84 9.06
C ASP A 25 -3.63 3.38 8.74
N ASP A 26 -4.82 3.09 8.27
CA ASP A 26 -5.18 1.73 7.91
C ASP A 26 -4.38 1.26 6.70
N ALA A 27 -4.16 2.13 5.73
CA ALA A 27 -3.38 1.77 4.55
C ALA A 27 -1.95 1.42 4.96
N LEU A 28 -1.37 2.20 5.86
CA LEU A 28 -0.03 1.92 6.35
C LEU A 28 0.00 0.59 7.09
N HIS A 29 -1.02 0.33 7.89
CA HIS A 29 -1.07 -0.92 8.64
C HIS A 29 -1.14 -2.13 7.71
N VAL A 30 -1.99 -2.06 6.70
CA VAL A 30 -2.14 -3.13 5.73
C VAL A 30 -0.82 -3.35 4.99
N ALA A 31 -0.19 -2.27 4.57
CA ALA A 31 1.07 -2.38 3.84
C ALA A 31 2.15 -3.02 4.70
N LYS A 32 2.21 -2.66 5.98
CA LYS A 32 3.22 -3.25 6.86
C LYS A 32 2.98 -4.74 7.08
N GLN A 33 1.73 -5.17 7.08
CA GLN A 33 1.44 -6.59 7.17
C GLN A 33 2.07 -7.35 6.01
N TYR A 34 1.99 -6.80 4.82
CA TYR A 34 2.58 -7.44 3.65
C TYR A 34 4.11 -7.37 3.68
N LEU A 35 4.66 -6.27 4.19
CA LEU A 35 6.12 -6.20 4.34
C LEU A 35 6.61 -7.30 5.29
N ASP A 36 5.89 -7.53 6.38
CA ASP A 36 6.27 -8.55 7.34
C ASP A 36 6.20 -9.94 6.72
N GLN A 37 5.35 -10.12 5.73
CA GLN A 37 5.23 -11.41 5.07
C GLN A 37 6.30 -11.61 3.99
N GLY A 38 7.10 -10.61 3.73
CA GLY A 38 8.18 -10.74 2.77
C GLY A 38 7.93 -10.13 1.39
N PHE A 39 6.81 -9.45 1.22
CA PHE A 39 6.56 -8.78 -0.05
C PHE A 39 7.43 -7.53 -0.15
N HIS A 40 7.80 -7.18 -1.36
CA HIS A 40 8.78 -6.13 -1.56
C HIS A 40 8.22 -4.85 -2.13
N LEU A 41 7.52 -4.90 -3.21
CA LEU A 41 7.09 -3.69 -3.91
C LEU A 41 5.69 -3.35 -3.44
N ILE A 42 5.60 -2.46 -2.47
CA ILE A 42 4.34 -2.08 -1.87
C ILE A 42 4.14 -0.59 -2.02
N GLU A 43 3.02 -0.20 -2.61
CA GLU A 43 2.71 1.20 -2.86
C GLU A 43 1.42 1.59 -2.17
N ILE A 44 1.41 2.77 -1.58
CA ILE A 44 0.18 3.38 -1.07
C ILE A 44 -0.09 4.59 -1.93
N ARG A 45 -1.20 4.57 -2.63
CA ARG A 45 -1.53 5.60 -3.60
C ARG A 45 -2.82 6.32 -3.22
N ASP A 46 -2.83 7.62 -3.35
CA ASP A 46 -4.02 8.42 -3.10
C ASP A 46 -5.08 8.09 -4.13
N VAL A 47 -6.30 7.86 -3.67
CA VAL A 47 -7.38 7.46 -4.57
C VAL A 47 -7.76 8.59 -5.53
N ASP A 48 -7.76 9.82 -5.04
CA ASP A 48 -8.19 10.95 -5.86
C ASP A 48 -7.12 11.42 -6.83
N SER A 49 -5.93 11.66 -6.35
CA SER A 49 -4.88 12.24 -7.19
C SER A 49 -4.07 11.17 -7.91
N GLN A 50 -4.20 9.92 -7.50
CA GLN A 50 -3.44 8.82 -8.06
C GLN A 50 -1.93 8.96 -7.81
N LYS A 51 -1.56 9.81 -6.88
CA LYS A 51 -0.15 9.98 -6.55
C LYS A 51 0.27 8.96 -5.52
N ILE A 52 1.48 8.47 -5.64
CA ILE A 52 2.03 7.52 -4.68
C ILE A 52 2.49 8.30 -3.46
N GLU A 53 1.87 8.03 -2.33
CA GLU A 53 2.23 8.71 -1.09
C GLU A 53 3.36 7.98 -0.38
N VAL A 54 3.35 6.67 -0.41
CA VAL A 54 4.38 5.87 0.23
C VAL A 54 4.76 4.75 -0.71
N LEU A 55 6.03 4.54 -0.87
CA LEU A 55 6.53 3.45 -1.70
C LEU A 55 7.60 2.70 -0.93
N TRP A 56 7.36 1.44 -0.68
CA TRP A 56 8.35 0.59 -0.05
C TRP A 56 8.87 -0.40 -1.07
N THR A 57 10.17 -0.32 -1.33
CA THR A 57 10.84 -1.26 -2.21
C THR A 57 12.03 -1.79 -1.46
N ILE A 58 12.04 -3.07 -1.18
CA ILE A 58 13.17 -3.66 -0.53
C ILE A 58 14.19 -3.99 -1.57
N ARG A 59 15.34 -3.29 -1.51
CA ARG A 59 16.38 -3.51 -2.44
C ARG A 59 17.21 -4.55 -1.88
N ASP A 60 17.38 -5.55 -2.60
CA ASP A 60 18.19 -6.61 -2.14
C ASP A 60 19.57 -6.17 -2.12
N LYS A 61 20.22 -6.21 -1.04
CA LYS A 61 21.44 -5.78 -0.99
C LYS A 61 22.30 -6.70 -1.13
N THR A 62 22.55 -7.13 -1.57
CA THR A 62 23.43 -8.16 -1.72
C THR A 62 24.64 -7.89 -1.83
#